data_5a7893d21aed47ef4570267532406c50
#
_entry.id   5a7893d21aed47ef4570267532406c50
#
_cell.length_a   1.000
_cell.length_b   1.000
_cell.length_c   1.000
_cell.angle_alpha   90.00
_cell.angle_beta   90.00
_cell.angle_gamma   90.00
#
_symmetry.space_group_name_H-M   'P 1'
#
loop_
_entity.id
_entity.type
_entity.pdbx_description
1 polymer ?
#
loop_
_entity_poly.entity_id
_entity_poly.type
_entity_poly.pdbx_seq_one_letter_code
_entity_poly.pdbx_strand_id
1 'polypeptide(L)'
;ELSQIARREGILALENKVSEIEDPFFRTGLGMVIDGMDPDFVSDVLDAELQIMQERHAEGRSMFTQAGTYAPTLGVLGAVVGLIAALGNLKDIDKLGHSIAAAFIATMLGIFTGYVLWLPFANKLKILSDSEIGQKRMIIEGILSLQAGDSPTAIEAKLMVFIPQTEREAVKKEG
;
A
#
# COMPACT_ATOMS: atom_id res chain seq x y z
N GLU A 1 -27.14 5.32 2.33
CA GLU A 1 -28.02 4.73 3.38
C GLU A 1 -27.74 5.40 4.74
N LEU A 2 -26.53 5.31 5.33
CA LEU A 2 -26.18 5.89 6.64
C LEU A 2 -26.50 7.39 6.74
N SER A 3 -26.20 8.18 5.71
CA SER A 3 -26.48 9.62 5.69
C SER A 3 -27.98 9.94 5.71
N GLN A 4 -28.80 9.08 5.13
CA GLN A 4 -30.27 9.24 5.18
C GLN A 4 -30.81 8.98 6.58
N ILE A 5 -30.29 7.95 7.26
CA ILE A 5 -30.67 7.64 8.65
C ILE A 5 -30.21 8.77 9.58
N ALA A 6 -28.93 9.17 9.48
CA ALA A 6 -28.38 10.25 10.30
C ALA A 6 -29.18 11.56 10.19
N ARG A 7 -29.64 11.91 8.98
CA ARG A 7 -30.46 13.13 8.77
C ARG A 7 -31.89 13.02 9.24
N ARG A 8 -32.49 11.85 9.21
CA ARG A 8 -33.90 11.62 9.58
C ARG A 8 -34.07 11.40 11.07
N GLU A 9 -33.17 10.64 11.66
CA GLU A 9 -33.29 10.09 13.01
C GLU A 9 -32.18 10.57 13.95
N GLY A 10 -31.20 11.31 13.40
CA GLY A 10 -30.02 11.78 14.14
C GLY A 10 -28.86 10.78 14.09
N ILE A 11 -27.64 11.28 14.43
CA ILE A 11 -26.40 10.48 14.39
C ILE A 11 -26.47 9.29 15.36
N LEU A 12 -27.12 9.43 16.51
CA LEU A 12 -27.26 8.34 17.50
C LEU A 12 -28.02 7.11 16.95
N ALA A 13 -28.89 7.29 15.96
CA ALA A 13 -29.59 6.17 15.33
C ALA A 13 -28.64 5.23 14.55
N LEU A 14 -27.42 5.67 14.26
CA LEU A 14 -26.39 4.87 13.62
C LEU A 14 -25.73 3.84 14.55
N GLU A 15 -25.91 3.94 15.88
CA GLU A 15 -25.31 3.03 16.86
C GLU A 15 -25.61 1.56 16.56
N ASN A 16 -26.84 1.26 16.19
CA ASN A 16 -27.25 -0.09 15.81
C ASN A 16 -26.61 -0.58 14.49
N LYS A 17 -26.21 0.37 13.62
CA LYS A 17 -25.57 0.07 12.33
C LYS A 17 -24.05 -0.10 12.41
N VAL A 18 -23.42 0.45 13.45
CA VAL A 18 -21.96 0.34 13.66
C VAL A 18 -21.53 -1.13 13.77
N SER A 19 -22.32 -1.95 14.45
CA SER A 19 -22.03 -3.38 14.63
C SER A 19 -22.08 -4.19 13.32
N GLU A 20 -22.81 -3.71 12.30
CA GLU A 20 -22.93 -4.34 10.99
C GLU A 20 -21.74 -3.99 10.07
N ILE A 21 -20.92 -2.99 10.44
CA ILE A 21 -19.77 -2.54 9.65
C ILE A 21 -18.61 -3.51 9.85
N GLU A 22 -18.16 -4.15 8.77
CA GLU A 22 -17.07 -5.12 8.79
C GLU A 22 -15.70 -4.44 8.98
N ASP A 23 -15.50 -3.26 8.38
CA ASP A 23 -14.23 -2.54 8.42
C ASP A 23 -13.99 -1.91 9.80
N PRO A 24 -12.94 -2.33 10.55
CA PRO A 24 -12.67 -1.80 11.89
C PRO A 24 -12.36 -0.30 11.91
N PHE A 25 -11.67 0.19 10.89
CA PHE A 25 -11.31 1.60 10.76
C PHE A 25 -12.56 2.47 10.61
N PHE A 26 -13.48 2.07 9.74
CA PHE A 26 -14.77 2.75 9.57
C PHE A 26 -15.60 2.68 10.85
N ARG A 27 -15.64 1.52 11.50
CA ARG A 27 -16.36 1.32 12.77
C ARG A 27 -15.84 2.24 13.86
N THR A 28 -14.52 2.35 14.02
CA THR A 28 -13.89 3.24 15.00
C THR A 28 -14.23 4.69 14.74
N GLY A 29 -14.07 5.15 13.49
CA GLY A 29 -14.36 6.53 13.13
C GLY A 29 -15.83 6.91 13.32
N LEU A 30 -16.75 6.04 12.91
CA LEU A 30 -18.18 6.27 13.09
C LEU A 30 -18.59 6.24 14.57
N GLY A 31 -17.95 5.37 15.37
CA GLY A 31 -18.14 5.31 16.82
C GLY A 31 -17.78 6.65 17.48
N MET A 32 -16.63 7.22 17.14
CA MET A 32 -16.23 8.54 17.67
C MET A 32 -17.24 9.64 17.33
N VAL A 33 -17.81 9.61 16.13
CA VAL A 33 -18.86 10.57 15.72
C VAL A 33 -20.15 10.38 16.52
N ILE A 34 -20.55 9.14 16.78
CA ILE A 34 -21.74 8.81 17.60
C ILE A 34 -21.52 9.25 19.05
N ASP A 35 -20.31 9.07 19.58
CA ASP A 35 -19.92 9.54 20.92
C ASP A 35 -19.84 11.08 21.03
N GLY A 36 -20.09 11.81 19.94
CA GLY A 36 -20.13 13.27 19.91
C GLY A 36 -18.77 13.95 19.97
N MET A 37 -17.70 13.26 19.57
CA MET A 37 -16.36 13.84 19.49
C MET A 37 -16.30 14.94 18.45
N ASP A 38 -15.39 15.91 18.66
CA ASP A 38 -15.18 17.03 17.75
C ASP A 38 -14.66 16.55 16.38
N PRO A 39 -15.12 17.14 15.26
CA PRO A 39 -14.70 16.74 13.92
C PRO A 39 -13.18 16.80 13.69
N ASP A 40 -12.51 17.82 14.22
CA ASP A 40 -11.05 17.96 14.10
C ASP A 40 -10.35 16.84 14.86
N PHE A 41 -10.85 16.48 16.05
CA PHE A 41 -10.33 15.35 16.82
C PHE A 41 -10.51 14.01 16.08
N VAL A 42 -11.68 13.76 15.48
CA VAL A 42 -11.96 12.55 14.70
C VAL A 42 -11.02 12.46 13.50
N SER A 43 -10.84 13.58 12.77
CA SER A 43 -9.90 13.68 11.64
C SER A 43 -8.47 13.36 12.07
N ASP A 44 -7.99 14.00 13.13
CA ASP A 44 -6.63 13.85 13.63
C ASP A 44 -6.33 12.39 14.04
N VAL A 45 -7.26 11.73 14.72
CA VAL A 45 -7.08 10.33 15.15
C VAL A 45 -7.04 9.39 13.94
N LEU A 46 -7.97 9.55 12.99
CA LEU A 46 -8.02 8.70 11.81
C LEU A 46 -6.83 8.93 10.87
N ASP A 47 -6.38 10.18 10.72
CA ASP A 47 -5.19 10.50 9.94
C ASP A 47 -3.91 9.95 10.59
N ALA A 48 -3.81 9.99 11.93
CA ALA A 48 -2.69 9.38 12.65
C ALA A 48 -2.67 7.86 12.47
N GLU A 49 -3.82 7.18 12.54
CA GLU A 49 -3.92 5.73 12.28
C GLU A 49 -3.51 5.40 10.84
N LEU A 50 -3.95 6.22 9.88
CA LEU A 50 -3.58 6.08 8.48
C LEU A 50 -2.08 6.25 8.26
N GLN A 51 -1.46 7.23 8.91
CA GLN A 51 -0.01 7.45 8.83
C GLN A 51 0.77 6.25 9.39
N ILE A 52 0.40 5.74 10.56
CA ILE A 52 1.03 4.54 11.16
C ILE A 52 0.90 3.33 10.22
N MET A 53 -0.25 3.16 9.58
CA MET A 53 -0.46 2.11 8.58
C MET A 53 0.50 2.27 7.39
N GLN A 54 0.66 3.50 6.86
CA GLN A 54 1.59 3.80 5.77
C GLN A 54 3.03 3.48 6.12
N GLU A 55 3.47 3.87 7.31
CA GLU A 55 4.83 3.61 7.81
C GLU A 55 5.09 2.11 7.90
N ARG A 56 4.18 1.34 8.49
CA ARG A 56 4.27 -0.14 8.56
C ARG A 56 4.34 -0.79 7.18
N HIS A 57 3.53 -0.34 6.21
CA HIS A 57 3.58 -0.83 4.84
C HIS A 57 4.90 -0.47 4.14
N ALA A 58 5.41 0.73 4.39
CA ALA A 58 6.70 1.18 3.85
C ALA A 58 7.87 0.34 4.40
N GLU A 59 7.86 0.02 5.70
CA GLU A 59 8.84 -0.86 6.32
C GLU A 59 8.83 -2.26 5.69
N GLY A 60 7.66 -2.89 5.58
CA GLY A 60 7.52 -4.21 4.95
C GLY A 60 8.01 -4.21 3.50
N ARG A 61 7.70 -3.17 2.73
CA ARG A 61 8.17 -3.00 1.35
C ARG A 61 9.68 -2.77 1.26
N SER A 62 10.26 -2.06 2.23
CA SER A 62 11.67 -1.67 2.21
C SER A 62 12.60 -2.88 2.14
N MET A 63 12.26 -4.00 2.76
CA MET A 63 13.03 -5.25 2.70
C MET A 63 13.19 -5.75 1.27
N PHE A 64 12.10 -5.76 0.49
CA PHE A 64 12.13 -6.18 -0.92
C PHE A 64 12.88 -5.18 -1.80
N THR A 65 12.74 -3.89 -1.51
CA THR A 65 13.47 -2.84 -2.22
C THR A 65 14.97 -2.97 -1.99
N GLN A 66 15.40 -3.20 -0.75
CA GLN A 66 16.80 -3.39 -0.40
C GLN A 66 17.36 -4.68 -1.02
N ALA A 67 16.62 -5.79 -0.94
CA ALA A 67 17.01 -7.03 -1.60
C ALA A 67 17.21 -6.83 -3.12
N GLY A 68 16.29 -6.09 -3.77
CA GLY A 68 16.40 -5.76 -5.19
C GLY A 68 17.60 -4.89 -5.53
N THR A 69 17.97 -3.98 -4.64
CA THR A 69 19.13 -3.09 -4.82
C THR A 69 20.45 -3.82 -4.58
N TYR A 70 20.50 -4.71 -3.58
CA TYR A 70 21.75 -5.40 -3.22
C TYR A 70 22.03 -6.61 -4.10
N ALA A 71 21.01 -7.29 -4.63
CA ALA A 71 21.22 -8.48 -5.44
C ALA A 71 22.14 -8.27 -6.65
N PRO A 72 21.98 -7.24 -7.50
CA PRO A 72 22.91 -6.95 -8.58
C PRO A 72 24.32 -6.62 -8.09
N THR A 73 24.43 -5.88 -7.01
CA THR A 73 25.72 -5.51 -6.42
C THR A 73 26.48 -6.73 -5.91
N LEU A 74 25.78 -7.65 -5.24
CA LEU A 74 26.34 -8.93 -4.81
C LEU A 74 26.72 -9.82 -6.01
N GLY A 75 25.95 -9.76 -7.10
CA GLY A 75 26.29 -10.41 -8.36
C GLY A 75 27.61 -9.91 -8.96
N VAL A 76 27.81 -8.58 -8.97
CA VAL A 76 29.09 -8.00 -9.42
C VAL A 76 30.23 -8.38 -8.47
N LEU A 77 30.01 -8.38 -7.16
CA LEU A 77 31.02 -8.83 -6.19
C LEU A 77 31.42 -10.30 -6.45
N GLY A 78 30.43 -11.18 -6.70
CA GLY A 78 30.68 -12.57 -7.08
C GLY A 78 31.50 -12.70 -8.37
N ALA A 79 31.24 -11.82 -9.35
CA ALA A 79 32.03 -11.80 -10.59
C ALA A 79 33.49 -11.40 -10.33
N VAL A 80 33.74 -10.41 -9.48
CA VAL A 80 35.10 -10.00 -9.09
C VAL A 80 35.84 -11.15 -8.41
N VAL A 81 35.20 -11.87 -7.49
CA VAL A 81 35.78 -13.04 -6.82
C VAL A 81 36.10 -14.15 -7.86
N GLY A 82 35.18 -14.40 -8.78
CA GLY A 82 35.40 -15.38 -9.88
C GLY A 82 36.58 -15.03 -10.77
N LEU A 83 36.74 -13.73 -11.13
CA LEU A 83 37.86 -13.25 -11.93
C LEU A 83 39.20 -13.34 -11.17
N ILE A 84 39.22 -13.06 -9.89
CA ILE A 84 40.42 -13.26 -9.04
C ILE A 84 40.84 -14.72 -9.05
N ALA A 85 39.88 -15.65 -8.92
CA ALA A 85 40.16 -17.08 -9.00
C ALA A 85 40.68 -17.48 -10.39
N ALA A 86 40.13 -16.89 -11.47
CA ALA A 86 40.59 -17.11 -12.83
C ALA A 86 42.05 -16.69 -13.01
N LEU A 87 42.44 -15.51 -12.51
CA LEU A 87 43.82 -15.01 -12.58
C LEU A 87 44.82 -15.90 -11.82
N GLY A 88 44.39 -16.58 -10.76
CA GLY A 88 45.20 -17.55 -10.03
C GLY A 88 45.45 -18.87 -10.80
N ASN A 89 44.70 -19.14 -11.87
CA ASN A 89 44.73 -20.41 -12.63
C ASN A 89 45.07 -20.23 -14.11
N LEU A 90 45.83 -19.21 -14.47
CA LEU A 90 46.18 -18.90 -15.89
C LEU A 90 46.84 -20.06 -16.66
N LYS A 91 47.49 -21.00 -15.97
CA LYS A 91 48.13 -22.15 -16.57
C LYS A 91 47.20 -23.34 -16.82
N ASP A 92 46.00 -23.33 -16.23
CA ASP A 92 44.99 -24.38 -16.32
C ASP A 92 43.76 -23.83 -17.04
N ILE A 93 43.67 -24.08 -18.33
CA ILE A 93 42.65 -23.53 -19.22
C ILE A 93 41.23 -23.95 -18.76
N ASP A 94 41.04 -25.15 -18.25
CA ASP A 94 39.73 -25.67 -17.81
C ASP A 94 39.30 -24.93 -16.55
N LYS A 95 40.16 -24.76 -15.56
CA LYS A 95 39.86 -23.97 -14.35
C LYS A 95 39.64 -22.51 -14.65
N LEU A 96 40.41 -21.93 -15.56
CA LEU A 96 40.22 -20.56 -16.02
C LEU A 96 38.83 -20.36 -16.61
N GLY A 97 38.43 -21.27 -17.54
CA GLY A 97 37.11 -21.23 -18.16
C GLY A 97 35.96 -21.36 -17.15
N HIS A 98 36.07 -22.30 -16.22
CA HIS A 98 35.07 -22.45 -15.15
C HIS A 98 34.95 -21.22 -14.25
N SER A 99 36.06 -20.60 -13.87
CA SER A 99 36.03 -19.39 -13.01
C SER A 99 35.42 -18.19 -13.72
N ILE A 100 35.70 -18.01 -15.01
CA ILE A 100 35.08 -16.97 -15.83
C ILE A 100 33.59 -17.23 -15.99
N ALA A 101 33.16 -18.43 -16.30
CA ALA A 101 31.76 -18.79 -16.41
C ALA A 101 31.01 -18.54 -15.10
N ALA A 102 31.57 -18.90 -13.95
CA ALA A 102 31.01 -18.66 -12.64
C ALA A 102 30.82 -17.15 -12.36
N ALA A 103 31.78 -16.30 -12.77
CA ALA A 103 31.68 -14.85 -12.64
C ALA A 103 30.49 -14.27 -13.43
N PHE A 104 30.28 -14.73 -14.67
CA PHE A 104 29.12 -14.30 -15.48
C PHE A 104 27.80 -14.79 -14.88
N ILE A 105 27.74 -16.04 -14.42
CA ILE A 105 26.54 -16.60 -13.77
C ILE A 105 26.19 -15.81 -12.52
N ALA A 106 27.16 -15.47 -11.68
CA ALA A 106 26.93 -14.67 -10.48
C ALA A 106 26.29 -13.32 -10.82
N THR A 107 26.83 -12.60 -11.82
CA THR A 107 26.29 -11.32 -12.28
C THR A 107 24.87 -11.48 -12.83
N MET A 108 24.65 -12.48 -13.68
CA MET A 108 23.34 -12.76 -14.27
C MET A 108 22.29 -13.05 -13.20
N LEU A 109 22.60 -13.90 -12.23
CA LEU A 109 21.69 -14.23 -11.12
C LEU A 109 21.40 -13.01 -10.23
N GLY A 110 22.40 -12.19 -9.95
CA GLY A 110 22.23 -10.95 -9.19
C GLY A 110 21.26 -10.00 -9.89
N ILE A 111 21.46 -9.75 -11.19
CA ILE A 111 20.58 -8.90 -12.00
C ILE A 111 19.17 -9.51 -12.09
N PHE A 112 19.08 -10.79 -12.41
CA PHE A 112 17.80 -11.47 -12.55
C PHE A 112 16.98 -11.41 -11.25
N THR A 113 17.56 -11.83 -10.14
CA THR A 113 16.85 -11.83 -8.86
C THR A 113 16.47 -10.42 -8.43
N GLY A 114 17.32 -9.43 -8.62
CA GLY A 114 17.04 -8.04 -8.29
C GLY A 114 15.85 -7.48 -9.06
N TYR A 115 15.92 -7.53 -10.38
CA TYR A 115 14.95 -6.85 -11.25
C TYR A 115 13.71 -7.68 -11.59
N VAL A 116 13.80 -9.01 -11.58
CA VAL A 116 12.67 -9.88 -11.95
C VAL A 116 11.88 -10.37 -10.74
N LEU A 117 12.51 -10.47 -9.56
CA LEU A 117 11.84 -10.93 -8.35
C LEU A 117 11.61 -9.78 -7.36
N TRP A 118 12.66 -9.25 -6.76
CA TRP A 118 12.54 -8.38 -5.59
C TRP A 118 11.87 -7.03 -5.89
N LEU A 119 12.30 -6.34 -6.94
CA LEU A 119 11.70 -5.04 -7.29
C LEU A 119 10.24 -5.12 -7.72
N PRO A 120 9.80 -6.11 -8.52
CA PRO A 120 8.38 -6.30 -8.81
C PRO A 120 7.53 -6.57 -7.57
N PHE A 121 8.03 -7.36 -6.59
CA PHE A 121 7.34 -7.53 -5.31
C PHE A 121 7.20 -6.23 -4.54
N ALA A 122 8.28 -5.46 -4.43
CA ALA A 122 8.26 -4.14 -3.78
C ALA A 122 7.24 -3.20 -4.44
N ASN A 123 7.19 -3.18 -5.78
CA ASN A 123 6.26 -2.35 -6.54
C ASN A 123 4.80 -2.82 -6.34
N LYS A 124 4.55 -4.12 -6.34
CA LYS A 124 3.20 -4.67 -6.08
C LYS A 124 2.70 -4.30 -4.69
N LEU A 125 3.55 -4.44 -3.67
CA LEU A 125 3.21 -4.03 -2.30
C LEU A 125 2.91 -2.53 -2.21
N LYS A 126 3.65 -1.69 -2.96
CA LYS A 126 3.37 -0.26 -3.03
C LYS A 126 1.98 0.01 -3.60
N ILE A 127 1.63 -0.59 -4.73
CA ILE A 127 0.33 -0.40 -5.38
C ILE A 127 -0.81 -0.83 -4.46
N LEU A 128 -0.66 -1.96 -3.75
CA LEU A 128 -1.67 -2.44 -2.80
C LEU A 128 -1.83 -1.47 -1.63
N SER A 129 -0.72 -0.99 -1.07
CA SER A 129 -0.72 0.00 0.00
C SER A 129 -1.39 1.31 -0.43
N ASP A 130 -1.02 1.84 -1.60
CA ASP A 130 -1.59 3.09 -2.12
C ASP A 130 -3.11 2.96 -2.34
N SER A 131 -3.57 1.78 -2.79
CA SER A 131 -5.00 1.48 -2.96
C SER A 131 -5.74 1.45 -1.62
N GLU A 132 -5.19 0.74 -0.62
CA GLU A 132 -5.79 0.63 0.71
C GLU A 132 -5.88 2.00 1.39
N ILE A 133 -4.82 2.79 1.31
CA ILE A 133 -4.78 4.15 1.85
C ILE A 133 -5.80 5.06 1.16
N GLY A 134 -5.96 4.92 -0.16
CA GLY A 134 -6.99 5.64 -0.90
C GLY A 134 -8.40 5.31 -0.40
N GLN A 135 -8.68 4.04 -0.12
CA GLN A 135 -9.95 3.61 0.46
C GLN A 135 -10.16 4.18 1.87
N LYS A 136 -9.13 4.16 2.73
CA LYS A 136 -9.24 4.71 4.08
C LYS A 136 -9.47 6.22 4.07
N ARG A 137 -8.82 6.97 3.18
CA ARG A 137 -9.08 8.41 3.00
C ARG A 137 -10.52 8.69 2.56
N MET A 138 -11.06 7.87 1.67
CA MET A 138 -12.47 7.96 1.28
C MET A 138 -13.39 7.73 2.47
N ILE A 139 -13.06 6.78 3.35
CA ILE A 139 -13.82 6.53 4.59
C ILE A 139 -13.78 7.75 5.52
N ILE A 140 -12.60 8.36 5.73
CA ILE A 140 -12.46 9.59 6.56
C ILE A 140 -13.36 10.68 6.02
N GLU A 141 -13.28 10.98 4.71
CA GLU A 141 -14.14 12.00 4.09
C GLU A 141 -15.64 11.70 4.27
N GLY A 142 -16.02 10.42 4.13
CA GLY A 142 -17.40 9.97 4.35
C GLY A 142 -17.87 10.20 5.79
N ILE A 143 -17.04 9.85 6.78
CA ILE A 143 -17.34 10.01 8.21
C ILE A 143 -17.49 11.49 8.57
N LEU A 144 -16.55 12.34 8.16
CA LEU A 144 -16.57 13.77 8.44
C LEU A 144 -17.75 14.47 7.76
N SER A 145 -18.06 14.08 6.52
CA SER A 145 -19.25 14.59 5.82
C SER A 145 -20.56 14.15 6.47
N LEU A 146 -20.59 12.94 7.03
CA LEU A 146 -21.73 12.44 7.81
C LEU A 146 -21.92 13.24 9.10
N GLN A 147 -20.83 13.51 9.81
CA GLN A 147 -20.81 14.34 11.03
C GLN A 147 -21.23 15.78 10.75
N ALA A 148 -20.81 16.34 9.63
CA ALA A 148 -21.21 17.68 9.19
C ALA A 148 -22.69 17.78 8.78
N GLY A 149 -23.39 16.64 8.65
CA GLY A 149 -24.79 16.61 8.23
C GLY A 149 -24.99 16.87 6.73
N ASP A 150 -23.97 16.64 5.92
CA ASP A 150 -24.04 16.80 4.47
C ASP A 150 -25.18 15.96 3.85
N SER A 151 -25.73 16.46 2.73
CA SER A 151 -26.75 15.71 2.02
C SER A 151 -26.17 14.44 1.37
N PRO A 152 -26.99 13.37 1.22
CA PRO A 152 -26.52 12.14 0.54
C PRO A 152 -25.88 12.42 -0.81
N THR A 153 -26.45 13.35 -1.59
CA THR A 153 -25.90 13.77 -2.89
C THR A 153 -24.54 14.48 -2.77
N ALA A 154 -24.35 15.29 -1.72
CA ALA A 154 -23.09 15.98 -1.46
C ALA A 154 -22.01 14.96 -1.05
N ILE A 155 -22.35 14.03 -0.17
CA ILE A 155 -21.43 12.94 0.24
C ILE A 155 -21.04 12.09 -0.97
N GLU A 156 -22.00 11.67 -1.78
CA GLU A 156 -21.72 10.93 -3.01
C GLU A 156 -20.75 11.69 -3.93
N ALA A 157 -21.01 12.99 -4.15
CA ALA A 157 -20.14 13.82 -4.98
C ALA A 157 -18.70 13.90 -4.46
N LYS A 158 -18.52 14.02 -3.14
CA LYS A 158 -17.21 14.02 -2.48
C LYS A 158 -16.52 12.67 -2.62
N LEU A 159 -17.22 11.57 -2.36
CA LEU A 159 -16.65 10.22 -2.44
C LEU A 159 -16.30 9.81 -3.88
N MET A 160 -17.06 10.28 -4.86
CA MET A 160 -16.77 10.04 -6.29
C MET A 160 -15.42 10.61 -6.75
N VAL A 161 -14.83 11.57 -6.03
CA VAL A 161 -13.50 12.10 -6.36
C VAL A 161 -12.41 11.03 -6.19
N PHE A 162 -12.58 10.10 -5.24
CA PHE A 162 -11.64 9.02 -4.97
C PHE A 162 -11.70 7.89 -5.99
N ILE A 163 -12.75 7.85 -6.82
CA ILE A 163 -12.94 6.81 -7.85
C ILE A 163 -12.37 7.30 -9.18
N PRO A 164 -11.57 6.47 -9.89
CA PRO A 164 -11.08 6.80 -11.22
C PRO A 164 -12.21 7.18 -12.18
N GLN A 165 -11.98 8.15 -13.03
CA GLN A 165 -13.02 8.71 -13.92
C GLN A 165 -13.67 7.63 -14.80
N THR A 166 -12.89 6.62 -15.21
CA THR A 166 -13.34 5.48 -16.04
C THR A 166 -14.33 4.56 -15.33
N GLU A 167 -14.33 4.54 -13.99
CA GLU A 167 -15.17 3.64 -13.19
C GLU A 167 -16.41 4.33 -12.62
N ARG A 168 -16.44 5.68 -12.62
CA ARG A 168 -17.54 6.47 -12.04
C ARG A 168 -18.90 6.20 -12.67
N GLU A 169 -18.93 5.92 -13.99
CA GLU A 169 -20.19 5.62 -14.68
C GLU A 169 -20.75 4.23 -14.32
N ALA A 170 -19.87 3.27 -14.03
CA ALA A 170 -20.26 1.93 -13.59
C ALA A 170 -20.86 2.00 -12.17
N VAL A 171 -20.19 2.68 -11.25
CA VAL A 171 -20.66 2.85 -9.86
C VAL A 171 -22.01 3.58 -9.80
N LYS A 172 -22.24 4.59 -10.65
CA LYS A 172 -23.53 5.30 -10.71
C LYS A 172 -24.71 4.46 -11.24
N LYS A 173 -24.45 3.35 -11.92
CA LYS A 173 -25.50 2.47 -12.43
C LYS A 173 -25.87 1.36 -11.44
N GLU A 174 -25.02 1.08 -10.47
CA GLU A 174 -25.21 0.04 -9.45
C GLU A 174 -25.85 0.57 -8.15
N GLY A 175 -25.88 1.88 -7.93
CA GLY A 175 -26.50 2.56 -6.77
C GLY A 175 -27.80 3.26 -7.12
#